data_e80e1b3f1957816fe451ec7c6ca9badc
#
_entry.id   e80e1b3f1957816fe451ec7c6ca9badc
#
_cell.length_a   1.000
_cell.length_b   1.000
_cell.length_c   1.000
_cell.angle_alpha   90.00
_cell.angle_beta   90.00
_cell.angle_gamma   90.00
#
_symmetry.space_group_name_H-M   'P 1'
#
loop_
_entity.id
_entity.type
_entity.pdbx_description
1 polymer ?
#
loop_
_entity_poly.entity_id
_entity_poly.type
_entity_poly.pdbx_seq_one_letter_code
_entity_poly.pdbx_strand_id
1 'polypeptide(L)'
;MNWHMIISVLFIVVLKIVGMTLFLLYFPQIFGGNQVNFLPTESYGTVPQTIGNSNVTLVPTESPRTVCPRRWYFYQRRCFLLSPFELSWNKSRDFCKTEGSTLAIVDTPEKLKFLQDKTGAEKYFIGLNQQAKNRWHWIDNSIFNGNISSQHENFNCVTIGLTRTYDAASCDINFRWICEKPAK
;
A
#
# COMPACT_ATOMS: atom_id res chain seq x y z
N MET A 1 7.04 -5.88 -57.39
CA MET A 1 7.31 -5.94 -55.94
C MET A 1 7.85 -4.57 -55.53
N ASN A 2 7.11 -3.81 -54.70
CA ASN A 2 7.42 -2.40 -54.47
C ASN A 2 8.65 -2.24 -53.56
N TRP A 3 9.77 -1.88 -54.14
CA TRP A 3 11.05 -1.66 -53.46
C TRP A 3 10.91 -0.74 -52.23
N HIS A 4 10.04 0.26 -52.29
CA HIS A 4 9.76 1.20 -51.19
C HIS A 4 9.11 0.48 -49.96
N MET A 5 8.29 -0.55 -50.18
CA MET A 5 7.69 -1.32 -49.07
C MET A 5 8.76 -2.15 -48.33
N ILE A 6 9.73 -2.72 -49.11
CA ILE A 6 10.81 -3.53 -48.52
C ILE A 6 11.72 -2.65 -47.68
N ILE A 7 12.08 -1.46 -48.17
CA ILE A 7 12.92 -0.50 -47.44
C ILE A 7 12.20 -0.04 -46.16
N SER A 8 10.91 0.26 -46.23
CA SER A 8 10.11 0.69 -45.05
C SER A 8 10.05 -0.41 -43.99
N VAL A 9 9.82 -1.67 -44.37
CA VAL A 9 9.80 -2.79 -43.44
C VAL A 9 11.17 -3.00 -42.80
N LEU A 10 12.25 -2.96 -43.55
CA LEU A 10 13.60 -3.08 -43.04
C LEU A 10 13.92 -1.98 -42.03
N PHE A 11 13.51 -0.76 -42.31
CA PHE A 11 13.73 0.40 -41.42
C PHE A 11 12.98 0.22 -40.08
N ILE A 12 11.73 -0.25 -40.10
CA ILE A 12 10.95 -0.51 -38.90
C ILE A 12 11.60 -1.64 -38.06
N VAL A 13 12.11 -2.69 -38.71
CA VAL A 13 12.78 -3.80 -38.02
C VAL A 13 14.06 -3.31 -37.33
N VAL A 14 14.88 -2.49 -38.03
CA VAL A 14 16.10 -1.92 -37.46
C VAL A 14 15.77 -1.03 -36.24
N LEU A 15 14.75 -0.20 -36.31
CA LEU A 15 14.33 0.66 -35.19
C LEU A 15 13.89 -0.17 -33.99
N LYS A 16 13.17 -1.27 -34.18
CA LYS A 16 12.77 -2.18 -33.09
C LYS A 16 13.97 -2.85 -32.44
N ILE A 17 14.93 -3.31 -33.22
CA ILE A 17 16.15 -3.94 -32.71
C ILE A 17 16.98 -2.93 -31.90
N VAL A 18 17.19 -1.71 -32.44
CA VAL A 18 17.91 -0.65 -31.74
C VAL A 18 17.20 -0.25 -30.45
N GLY A 19 15.87 -0.07 -30.48
CA GLY A 19 15.09 0.26 -29.29
C GLY A 19 15.19 -0.83 -28.23
N MET A 20 15.12 -2.11 -28.63
CA MET A 20 15.23 -3.23 -27.70
C MET A 20 16.62 -3.38 -27.10
N THR A 21 17.68 -3.15 -27.90
CA THR A 21 19.07 -3.17 -27.39
C THR A 21 19.33 -2.03 -26.42
N LEU A 22 18.86 -0.81 -26.71
CA LEU A 22 18.98 0.32 -25.80
C LEU A 22 18.21 0.05 -24.51
N PHE A 23 17.00 -0.51 -24.57
CA PHE A 23 16.24 -0.88 -23.39
C PHE A 23 17.01 -1.86 -22.52
N LEU A 24 17.59 -2.93 -23.09
CA LEU A 24 18.36 -3.92 -22.34
C LEU A 24 19.64 -3.37 -21.72
N LEU A 25 20.25 -2.34 -22.33
CA LEU A 25 21.46 -1.71 -21.81
C LEU A 25 21.17 -0.70 -20.70
N TYR A 26 20.08 0.07 -20.83
CA TYR A 26 19.74 1.13 -19.87
C TYR A 26 18.79 0.68 -18.75
N PHE A 27 17.98 -0.36 -18.98
CA PHE A 27 17.04 -0.87 -17.98
C PHE A 27 17.70 -1.28 -16.66
N PRO A 28 18.86 -2.01 -16.64
CA PRO A 28 19.54 -2.34 -15.41
C PRO A 28 20.05 -1.12 -14.63
N GLN A 29 20.35 -0.03 -15.30
CA GLN A 29 20.82 1.20 -14.63
C GLN A 29 19.70 1.98 -13.97
N ILE A 30 18.45 1.85 -14.47
CA ILE A 30 17.30 2.53 -13.90
C ILE A 30 16.74 1.76 -12.70
N PHE A 31 16.81 0.42 -12.71
CA PHE A 31 16.27 -0.46 -11.65
C PHE A 31 17.35 -1.15 -10.79
N GLY A 32 18.65 -0.99 -11.13
CA GLY A 32 19.77 -1.60 -10.42
C GLY A 32 20.34 -0.78 -9.26
N GLY A 33 19.75 0.33 -8.89
CA GLY A 33 20.23 1.18 -7.81
C GLY A 33 19.59 0.89 -6.47
N ASN A 34 20.00 -0.18 -5.78
CA ASN A 34 20.10 -0.29 -4.32
C ASN A 34 20.51 -1.72 -3.93
N GLN A 35 21.74 -2.06 -4.26
CA GLN A 35 22.47 -3.09 -3.53
C GLN A 35 22.90 -2.45 -2.19
N VAL A 36 22.14 -2.70 -1.15
CA VAL A 36 22.62 -2.45 0.22
C VAL A 36 23.66 -3.51 0.50
N ASN A 37 24.93 -3.12 0.40
CA ASN A 37 26.05 -3.92 0.85
C ASN A 37 25.96 -4.12 2.36
N PHE A 38 25.50 -5.29 2.79
CA PHE A 38 25.75 -5.77 4.14
C PHE A 38 27.22 -6.16 4.22
N LEU A 39 28.04 -5.28 4.77
CA LEU A 39 29.36 -5.62 5.28
C LEU A 39 29.16 -6.35 6.61
N PRO A 40 29.70 -7.56 6.78
CA PRO A 40 29.83 -8.13 8.11
C PRO A 40 31.07 -7.48 8.78
N THR A 41 30.85 -6.57 9.70
CA THR A 41 31.92 -6.08 10.56
C THR A 41 32.03 -7.03 11.74
N GLU A 42 32.86 -8.04 11.62
CA GLU A 42 33.48 -8.66 12.78
C GLU A 42 34.61 -7.75 13.26
N SER A 43 34.45 -7.17 14.41
CA SER A 43 35.54 -6.58 15.14
C SER A 43 35.58 -7.22 16.53
N TYR A 44 36.47 -8.14 16.69
CA TYR A 44 36.94 -8.66 17.98
C TYR A 44 37.75 -7.57 18.67
N GLY A 45 37.16 -6.94 19.66
CA GLY A 45 37.84 -6.01 20.58
C GLY A 45 37.98 -6.65 21.94
N THR A 46 39.24 -6.97 22.29
CA THR A 46 39.71 -7.48 23.56
C THR A 46 39.32 -6.55 24.70
N VAL A 47 38.63 -7.07 25.72
CA VAL A 47 38.28 -6.38 26.96
C VAL A 47 39.38 -6.59 27.99
N PRO A 48 39.89 -5.56 28.69
CA PRO A 48 40.62 -5.72 29.95
C PRO A 48 39.59 -5.89 31.09
N GLN A 49 39.75 -6.94 31.84
CA GLN A 49 39.02 -7.17 33.08
C GLN A 49 39.38 -6.15 34.14
N THR A 50 38.40 -5.50 34.72
CA THR A 50 38.53 -4.91 36.05
C THR A 50 37.31 -5.37 36.88
N ILE A 51 37.62 -6.05 37.96
CA ILE A 51 36.74 -6.61 38.97
C ILE A 51 36.08 -5.46 39.74
N GLY A 52 34.75 -5.43 39.73
CA GLY A 52 33.96 -4.53 40.57
C GLY A 52 32.54 -5.13 40.75
N ASN A 53 32.33 -5.67 41.93
CA ASN A 53 31.14 -6.35 42.40
C ASN A 53 29.98 -5.35 42.53
N SER A 54 28.90 -5.51 41.74
CA SER A 54 27.56 -5.03 42.10
C SER A 54 26.53 -5.66 41.14
N ASN A 55 25.70 -6.56 41.65
CA ASN A 55 24.55 -7.17 40.99
C ASN A 55 23.53 -6.11 40.66
N VAL A 56 23.49 -5.66 39.40
CA VAL A 56 22.33 -5.04 38.79
C VAL A 56 22.10 -5.78 37.48
N THR A 57 21.25 -6.77 37.54
CA THR A 57 20.70 -7.43 36.33
C THR A 57 19.76 -6.42 35.68
N LEU A 58 20.28 -5.56 34.81
CA LEU A 58 19.47 -4.82 33.86
C LEU A 58 19.06 -5.81 32.80
N VAL A 59 17.91 -6.46 33.02
CA VAL A 59 17.17 -7.11 31.96
C VAL A 59 16.74 -5.98 31.02
N PRO A 60 17.20 -5.94 29.75
CA PRO A 60 16.62 -5.03 28.79
C PRO A 60 15.16 -5.47 28.62
N THR A 61 14.23 -4.73 29.20
CA THR A 61 12.81 -4.87 28.86
C THR A 61 12.69 -4.42 27.41
N GLU A 62 12.90 -5.34 26.47
CA GLU A 62 12.47 -5.10 25.09
C GLU A 62 10.98 -4.87 25.13
N SER A 63 10.59 -3.61 25.01
CA SER A 63 9.22 -3.24 24.71
C SER A 63 8.78 -4.04 23.49
N PRO A 64 7.66 -4.77 23.53
CA PRO A 64 7.22 -5.58 22.41
C PRO A 64 7.17 -4.70 21.15
N ARG A 65 8.07 -4.98 20.21
CA ARG A 65 8.10 -4.26 18.92
C ARG A 65 6.81 -4.57 18.21
N THR A 66 5.92 -3.60 18.17
CA THR A 66 4.67 -3.68 17.43
C THR A 66 4.99 -3.84 15.95
N VAL A 67 4.73 -5.00 15.37
CA VAL A 67 5.14 -5.36 14.01
C VAL A 67 3.91 -5.69 13.17
N CYS A 68 3.97 -5.27 11.90
CA CYS A 68 2.99 -5.69 10.90
C CYS A 68 3.48 -6.90 10.10
N PRO A 69 2.59 -7.76 9.59
CA PRO A 69 2.93 -8.81 8.65
C PRO A 69 3.61 -8.26 7.39
N ARG A 70 4.34 -9.11 6.66
CA ARG A 70 4.93 -8.72 5.36
C ARG A 70 3.85 -8.15 4.45
N ARG A 71 4.20 -7.11 3.67
CA ARG A 71 3.32 -6.36 2.76
C ARG A 71 2.26 -5.50 3.44
N TRP A 72 2.24 -5.41 4.78
CA TRP A 72 1.39 -4.50 5.50
C TRP A 72 2.17 -3.27 5.91
N TYR A 73 1.58 -2.09 5.74
CA TYR A 73 2.16 -0.82 6.16
C TYR A 73 1.79 -0.52 7.61
N PHE A 74 2.78 -0.18 8.41
CA PHE A 74 2.57 0.21 9.82
C PHE A 74 2.27 1.71 9.92
N TYR A 75 1.22 2.06 10.63
CA TYR A 75 0.90 3.44 10.98
C TYR A 75 0.04 3.47 12.25
N GLN A 76 0.46 4.29 13.24
CA GLN A 76 -0.29 4.51 14.50
C GLN A 76 -0.82 3.22 15.16
N ARG A 77 0.05 2.21 15.35
CA ARG A 77 -0.27 0.91 15.97
C ARG A 77 -1.29 0.07 15.16
N ARG A 78 -1.49 0.40 13.91
CA ARG A 78 -2.33 -0.32 12.96
C ARG A 78 -1.52 -0.78 11.76
N CYS A 79 -1.96 -1.86 11.16
CA CYS A 79 -1.39 -2.42 9.94
C CYS A 79 -2.40 -2.31 8.80
N PHE A 80 -1.95 -1.83 7.66
CA PHE A 80 -2.75 -1.61 6.45
C PHE A 80 -2.22 -2.44 5.29
N LEU A 81 -3.12 -3.19 4.64
CA LEU A 81 -2.83 -3.92 3.41
C LEU A 81 -3.53 -3.23 2.25
N LEU A 82 -2.76 -2.79 1.25
CA LEU A 82 -3.28 -2.30 -0.01
C LEU A 82 -3.35 -3.46 -0.99
N SER A 83 -4.56 -3.73 -1.50
CA SER A 83 -4.78 -4.82 -2.46
C SER A 83 -4.10 -4.52 -3.80
N PRO A 84 -3.42 -5.48 -4.42
CA PRO A 84 -2.96 -5.38 -5.81
C PRO A 84 -4.06 -5.75 -6.82
N PHE A 85 -5.18 -6.31 -6.36
CA PHE A 85 -6.30 -6.77 -7.17
C PHE A 85 -7.50 -5.83 -7.00
N GLU A 86 -8.50 -6.00 -7.84
CA GLU A 86 -9.74 -5.24 -7.83
C GLU A 86 -10.93 -6.17 -7.60
N LEU A 87 -11.85 -5.79 -6.70
CA LEU A 87 -13.09 -6.50 -6.39
C LEU A 87 -14.19 -5.48 -6.08
N SER A 88 -15.45 -5.93 -6.09
CA SER A 88 -16.57 -5.16 -5.52
C SER A 88 -16.40 -4.95 -4.03
N TRP A 89 -17.05 -3.93 -3.47
CA TRP A 89 -16.91 -3.59 -2.05
C TRP A 89 -17.22 -4.77 -1.11
N ASN A 90 -18.29 -5.51 -1.37
CA ASN A 90 -18.67 -6.68 -0.57
C ASN A 90 -17.59 -7.78 -0.59
N LYS A 91 -17.06 -8.09 -1.77
CA LYS A 91 -15.99 -9.09 -1.91
C LYS A 91 -14.69 -8.61 -1.25
N SER A 92 -14.39 -7.32 -1.33
CA SER A 92 -13.24 -6.70 -0.66
C SER A 92 -13.36 -6.80 0.86
N ARG A 93 -14.55 -6.51 1.40
CA ARG A 93 -14.85 -6.69 2.84
C ARG A 93 -14.63 -8.14 3.28
N ASP A 94 -15.15 -9.09 2.50
CA ASP A 94 -15.05 -10.51 2.84
C ASP A 94 -13.61 -11.00 2.74
N PHE A 95 -12.82 -10.51 1.77
CA PHE A 95 -11.38 -10.76 1.71
C PHE A 95 -10.66 -10.25 2.96
N CYS A 96 -10.91 -9.01 3.41
CA CYS A 96 -10.28 -8.51 4.64
C CYS A 96 -10.61 -9.40 5.84
N LYS A 97 -11.83 -9.94 5.94
CA LYS A 97 -12.20 -10.89 7.01
C LYS A 97 -11.36 -12.17 6.97
N THR A 98 -11.06 -12.72 5.79
CA THR A 98 -10.20 -13.91 5.69
C THR A 98 -8.77 -13.64 6.14
N GLU A 99 -8.31 -12.39 6.03
CA GLU A 99 -7.00 -11.93 6.52
C GLU A 99 -6.98 -11.57 8.03
N GLY A 100 -8.08 -11.85 8.74
CA GLY A 100 -8.24 -11.46 10.15
C GLY A 100 -8.21 -9.94 10.34
N SER A 101 -8.82 -9.21 9.42
CA SER A 101 -8.84 -7.75 9.34
C SER A 101 -10.22 -7.24 8.94
N THR A 102 -10.37 -5.93 8.82
CA THR A 102 -11.57 -5.28 8.28
C THR A 102 -11.17 -4.35 7.13
N LEU A 103 -12.13 -3.87 6.33
CA LEU A 103 -11.84 -2.71 5.49
C LEU A 103 -11.42 -1.53 6.36
N ALA A 104 -10.51 -0.70 5.86
CA ALA A 104 -9.89 0.37 6.63
C ALA A 104 -10.90 1.44 7.07
N ILE A 105 -10.85 1.80 8.35
CA ILE A 105 -11.57 2.94 8.92
C ILE A 105 -10.63 4.14 8.87
N VAL A 106 -10.91 5.10 7.99
CA VAL A 106 -10.07 6.26 7.75
C VAL A 106 -10.74 7.48 8.40
N ASP A 107 -10.67 7.53 9.71
CA ASP A 107 -11.43 8.44 10.58
C ASP A 107 -10.69 9.74 10.91
N THR A 108 -9.41 9.86 10.53
CA THR A 108 -8.62 11.08 10.77
C THR A 108 -7.97 11.61 9.49
N PRO A 109 -7.75 12.92 9.35
CA PRO A 109 -7.06 13.51 8.21
C PRO A 109 -5.64 13.00 8.04
N GLU A 110 -4.94 12.71 9.13
CA GLU A 110 -3.57 12.19 9.10
C GLU A 110 -3.53 10.76 8.55
N LYS A 111 -4.48 9.91 8.95
CA LYS A 111 -4.63 8.54 8.41
C LYS A 111 -4.99 8.58 6.92
N LEU A 112 -5.92 9.48 6.54
CA LEU A 112 -6.26 9.70 5.13
C LEU A 112 -5.02 10.09 4.32
N LYS A 113 -4.26 11.08 4.77
CA LYS A 113 -3.03 11.50 4.12
C LYS A 113 -2.02 10.36 3.99
N PHE A 114 -1.77 9.63 5.09
CA PHE A 114 -0.86 8.49 5.08
C PHE A 114 -1.24 7.45 4.01
N LEU A 115 -2.52 7.08 3.93
CA LEU A 115 -2.99 6.10 2.96
C LEU A 115 -2.95 6.65 1.53
N GLN A 116 -3.30 7.91 1.31
CA GLN A 116 -3.21 8.54 0.00
C GLN A 116 -1.79 8.62 -0.54
N ASP A 117 -0.80 8.84 0.31
CA ASP A 117 0.61 8.79 -0.07
C ASP A 117 1.05 7.38 -0.53
N LYS A 118 0.29 6.32 -0.17
CA LYS A 118 0.54 4.93 -0.59
C LYS A 118 -0.30 4.49 -1.79
N THR A 119 -1.49 5.04 -1.96
CA THR A 119 -2.41 4.68 -3.05
C THR A 119 -2.02 5.30 -4.39
N GLY A 120 -1.28 6.41 -4.39
CA GLY A 120 -0.96 7.14 -5.61
C GLY A 120 -2.22 7.68 -6.30
N ALA A 121 -2.29 7.51 -7.63
CA ALA A 121 -3.42 7.97 -8.45
C ALA A 121 -4.58 6.96 -8.57
N GLU A 122 -4.52 5.85 -7.85
CA GLU A 122 -5.52 4.80 -7.96
C GLU A 122 -6.57 4.88 -6.85
N LYS A 123 -7.78 4.39 -7.16
CA LYS A 123 -8.90 4.36 -6.22
C LYS A 123 -8.92 3.07 -5.41
N TYR A 124 -9.11 3.21 -4.10
CA TYR A 124 -9.19 2.10 -3.16
C TYR A 124 -10.44 2.20 -2.32
N PHE A 125 -11.23 1.12 -2.26
CA PHE A 125 -12.31 0.99 -1.29
C PHE A 125 -11.80 1.02 0.14
N ILE A 126 -12.58 1.69 0.99
CA ILE A 126 -12.40 1.72 2.44
C ILE A 126 -13.68 1.23 3.14
N GLY A 127 -13.63 1.12 4.45
CA GLY A 127 -14.74 0.59 5.25
C GLY A 127 -15.86 1.60 5.49
N LEU A 128 -16.18 2.45 4.53
CA LEU A 128 -17.24 3.45 4.61
C LEU A 128 -18.31 3.17 3.56
N ASN A 129 -19.54 3.03 4.01
CA ASN A 129 -20.68 2.81 3.13
C ASN A 129 -21.95 3.48 3.63
N GLN A 130 -22.89 3.70 2.72
CA GLN A 130 -24.19 4.24 3.05
C GLN A 130 -25.14 3.11 3.48
N GLN A 131 -25.71 3.27 4.66
CA GLN A 131 -26.71 2.35 5.20
C GLN A 131 -28.11 2.99 5.12
N ALA A 132 -29.12 2.29 5.60
CA ALA A 132 -30.50 2.79 5.61
C ALA A 132 -30.61 4.24 6.14
N LYS A 133 -31.46 5.07 5.52
CA LYS A 133 -31.67 6.52 5.84
C LYS A 133 -30.59 7.47 5.31
N ASN A 134 -29.87 7.12 4.24
CA ASN A 134 -28.91 8.02 3.59
C ASN A 134 -27.79 8.55 4.52
N ARG A 135 -27.39 7.77 5.53
CA ARG A 135 -26.29 8.12 6.41
C ARG A 135 -25.07 7.24 6.13
N TRP A 136 -23.91 7.86 6.17
CA TRP A 136 -22.63 7.18 5.97
C TRP A 136 -22.14 6.59 7.29
N HIS A 137 -21.82 5.30 7.27
CA HIS A 137 -21.33 4.58 8.43
C HIS A 137 -20.03 3.85 8.07
N TRP A 138 -19.14 3.84 9.04
CA TRP A 138 -17.99 2.95 8.99
C TRP A 138 -18.43 1.49 9.18
N ILE A 139 -17.57 0.58 8.80
CA ILE A 139 -17.81 -0.88 8.90
C ILE A 139 -18.00 -1.37 10.34
N ASP A 140 -17.60 -0.59 11.33
CA ASP A 140 -17.86 -0.80 12.76
C ASP A 140 -19.17 -0.18 13.26
N ASN A 141 -20.01 0.34 12.35
CA ASN A 141 -21.28 1.05 12.59
C ASN A 141 -21.14 2.46 13.20
N SER A 142 -19.94 2.97 13.40
CA SER A 142 -19.77 4.37 13.78
C SER A 142 -20.19 5.33 12.66
N ILE A 143 -20.72 6.48 13.03
CA ILE A 143 -21.24 7.47 12.07
C ILE A 143 -20.09 8.29 11.50
N PHE A 144 -20.10 8.47 10.17
CA PHE A 144 -19.22 9.40 9.49
C PHE A 144 -19.88 10.76 9.34
N ASN A 145 -19.24 11.80 9.87
CA ASN A 145 -19.73 13.18 9.85
C ASN A 145 -18.95 14.09 8.89
N GLY A 146 -18.12 13.51 8.00
CA GLY A 146 -17.35 14.28 7.03
C GLY A 146 -18.11 14.52 5.71
N ASN A 147 -17.40 15.14 4.77
CA ASN A 147 -17.92 15.40 3.44
C ASN A 147 -17.52 14.27 2.46
N ILE A 148 -18.47 13.84 1.65
CA ILE A 148 -18.27 12.90 0.56
C ILE A 148 -18.41 13.62 -0.77
N SER A 149 -17.43 13.47 -1.63
CA SER A 149 -17.46 14.01 -3.01
C SER A 149 -18.16 13.03 -3.96
N SER A 150 -18.55 13.52 -5.14
CA SER A 150 -19.09 12.70 -6.24
C SER A 150 -20.33 11.88 -5.87
N GLN A 151 -21.20 12.43 -5.01
CA GLN A 151 -22.44 11.74 -4.61
C GLN A 151 -23.37 11.54 -5.81
N HIS A 152 -23.88 10.33 -5.94
CA HIS A 152 -24.88 9.94 -6.94
C HIS A 152 -25.83 8.91 -6.29
N GLU A 153 -27.07 8.81 -6.77
CA GLU A 153 -28.10 7.94 -6.17
C GLU A 153 -27.69 6.48 -5.96
N ASN A 154 -26.82 5.95 -6.84
CA ASN A 154 -26.36 4.55 -6.78
C ASN A 154 -24.95 4.40 -6.17
N PHE A 155 -24.37 5.46 -5.58
CA PHE A 155 -23.03 5.44 -5.03
C PHE A 155 -23.09 5.32 -3.52
N ASN A 156 -23.16 4.08 -3.03
CA ASN A 156 -23.35 3.76 -1.62
C ASN A 156 -22.07 3.27 -0.94
N CYS A 157 -20.95 3.27 -1.64
CA CYS A 157 -19.63 2.91 -1.11
C CYS A 157 -18.64 4.04 -1.31
N VAL A 158 -17.50 4.00 -0.65
CA VAL A 158 -16.52 5.08 -0.69
C VAL A 158 -15.14 4.56 -1.07
N THR A 159 -14.47 5.34 -1.90
CA THR A 159 -13.05 5.17 -2.26
C THR A 159 -12.22 6.37 -1.80
N ILE A 160 -10.92 6.15 -1.64
CA ILE A 160 -9.88 7.18 -1.49
C ILE A 160 -8.78 6.94 -2.52
N GLY A 161 -7.95 7.93 -2.77
CA GLY A 161 -6.72 7.79 -3.59
C GLY A 161 -6.54 8.93 -4.57
N LEU A 162 -7.29 8.95 -5.67
CA LEU A 162 -7.11 9.91 -6.76
C LEU A 162 -7.22 11.38 -6.32
N THR A 163 -8.10 11.65 -5.39
CA THR A 163 -8.33 12.98 -4.80
C THR A 163 -7.99 12.95 -3.31
N ARG A 164 -7.83 14.12 -2.69
CA ARG A 164 -7.63 14.23 -1.24
C ARG A 164 -8.96 14.21 -0.46
N THR A 165 -9.96 13.55 -1.02
CA THR A 165 -11.32 13.50 -0.48
C THR A 165 -11.80 12.06 -0.38
N TYR A 166 -12.92 11.89 0.31
CA TYR A 166 -13.69 10.64 0.28
C TYR A 166 -14.63 10.72 -0.92
N ASP A 167 -14.49 9.81 -1.88
CA ASP A 167 -15.28 9.83 -3.11
C ASP A 167 -16.33 8.73 -3.09
N ALA A 168 -17.59 9.09 -3.27
CA ALA A 168 -18.66 8.12 -3.44
C ALA A 168 -18.43 7.28 -4.71
N ALA A 169 -18.73 6.00 -4.62
CA ALA A 169 -18.59 5.04 -5.70
C ALA A 169 -19.67 3.97 -5.64
N SER A 170 -19.98 3.34 -6.76
CA SER A 170 -20.83 2.16 -6.78
C SER A 170 -20.15 1.00 -6.05
N CYS A 171 -20.90 0.30 -5.21
CA CYS A 171 -20.39 -0.88 -4.50
C CYS A 171 -20.11 -2.08 -5.41
N ASP A 172 -20.70 -2.10 -6.60
CA ASP A 172 -20.66 -3.23 -7.54
C ASP A 172 -19.52 -3.13 -8.56
N ILE A 173 -18.96 -1.93 -8.74
CA ILE A 173 -17.76 -1.73 -9.58
C ILE A 173 -16.54 -2.30 -8.84
N ASN A 174 -15.57 -2.82 -9.59
CA ASN A 174 -14.36 -3.34 -9.02
C ASN A 174 -13.33 -2.20 -8.83
N PHE A 175 -12.84 -2.06 -7.62
CA PHE A 175 -11.69 -1.22 -7.26
C PHE A 175 -10.73 -2.02 -6.38
N ARG A 176 -9.53 -1.53 -6.21
CA ARG A 176 -8.63 -1.97 -5.15
C ARG A 176 -9.23 -1.64 -3.79
N TRP A 177 -8.71 -2.19 -2.73
CA TRP A 177 -9.21 -1.96 -1.36
C TRP A 177 -8.09 -1.92 -0.34
N ILE A 178 -8.40 -1.38 0.81
CA ILE A 178 -7.48 -1.31 1.93
C ILE A 178 -8.06 -2.09 3.11
N CYS A 179 -7.31 -3.08 3.62
CA CYS A 179 -7.63 -3.75 4.87
C CYS A 179 -6.86 -3.11 6.03
N GLU A 180 -7.43 -3.20 7.24
CA GLU A 180 -6.84 -2.69 8.47
C GLU A 180 -6.97 -3.70 9.60
N LYS A 181 -5.91 -3.86 10.41
CA LYS A 181 -5.93 -4.64 11.67
C LYS A 181 -4.97 -4.04 12.69
N PRO A 182 -5.13 -4.35 14.00
CA PRO A 182 -4.15 -3.95 15.01
C PRO A 182 -2.77 -4.53 14.69
N ALA A 183 -1.73 -3.75 14.96
CA ALA A 183 -0.37 -4.25 14.96
C ALA A 183 -0.15 -5.09 16.25
N LYS A 184 0.63 -6.16 16.14
CA LYS A 184 0.92 -7.08 17.25
C LYS A 184 2.34 -6.91 17.73
#